data_acdd609d96829b8df88655df92f956d9
#
_entry.id   acdd609d96829b8df88655df92f956d9
#
_cell.length_a   1.000
_cell.length_b   1.000
_cell.length_c   1.000
_cell.angle_alpha   90.00
_cell.angle_beta   90.00
_cell.angle_gamma   90.00
#
_symmetry.space_group_name_H-M   'P 1'
#
loop_
_entity.id
_entity.type
_entity.pdbx_description
1 polymer ?
#
loop_
_entity_poly.entity_id
_entity_poly.type
_entity_poly.pdbx_seq_one_letter_code
_entity_poly.pdbx_strand_id
1 'polypeptide(L)'
;MTNRPAYQEIHYGDCAHRPGMYSILVPGKRGRLFSVLYTAAGEGPHPTVLLLHGIPGCERNFDLAQVLRRGGFHVMTFHYSGSWGSDGDYSLANDLEDAHTVLDFILQSETYGIDKSRVYAVGHSLGGFVCGQLTAARQEISAAVLLMPCDIGRMPKIAQEDPVAFRAIRKELEESGGWLNGTSGEALWQEARAHSNDYCLESAAQALAHKPVLCVGGTLDTCTPLAMHCEPLARAVKAAGGTAFRMQYFTTDHVFSDYRLTVADEVAAFLQEEAAKTEE
;
A
#
# COMPACT_ATOMS: atom_id res chain seq x y z
N MET A 1 14.18 -24.26 -6.90
CA MET A 1 13.78 -23.99 -5.50
C MET A 1 13.12 -22.62 -5.52
N THR A 2 11.88 -22.52 -5.09
CA THR A 2 11.21 -21.22 -4.97
C THR A 2 11.99 -20.38 -3.95
N ASN A 3 12.42 -19.21 -4.39
CA ASN A 3 13.07 -18.24 -3.50
C ASN A 3 12.01 -17.74 -2.48
N ARG A 4 12.19 -18.04 -1.19
CA ARG A 4 11.27 -17.65 -0.11
C ARG A 4 11.95 -16.66 0.83
N PRO A 5 12.04 -15.37 0.43
CA PRO A 5 12.85 -14.39 1.15
C PRO A 5 12.35 -14.07 2.57
N ALA A 6 11.10 -14.41 2.91
CA ALA A 6 10.56 -14.25 4.26
C ALA A 6 11.19 -15.22 5.27
N TYR A 7 11.63 -16.41 4.81
CA TYR A 7 12.12 -17.50 5.65
C TYR A 7 13.63 -17.69 5.58
N GLN A 8 14.36 -16.82 4.91
CA GLN A 8 15.79 -16.97 4.69
C GLN A 8 16.55 -15.72 5.14
N GLU A 9 17.68 -15.96 5.81
CA GLU A 9 18.72 -14.96 5.97
C GLU A 9 19.67 -15.02 4.77
N ILE A 10 20.09 -13.84 4.30
CA ILE A 10 21.05 -13.73 3.21
C ILE A 10 22.33 -13.10 3.74
N HIS A 11 23.42 -13.84 3.63
CA HIS A 11 24.75 -13.35 3.97
C HIS A 11 25.42 -12.80 2.69
N TYR A 12 25.48 -11.47 2.59
CA TYR A 12 25.99 -10.81 1.38
C TYR A 12 27.50 -10.88 1.19
N GLY A 13 28.27 -11.37 2.20
CA GLY A 13 29.71 -11.60 2.10
C GLY A 13 30.47 -10.36 1.58
N ASP A 14 31.25 -10.58 0.51
CA ASP A 14 32.05 -9.54 -0.17
C ASP A 14 31.29 -8.87 -1.33
N CYS A 15 29.95 -8.84 -1.30
CA CYS A 15 29.14 -8.16 -2.30
C CYS A 15 29.55 -6.68 -2.42
N ALA A 16 29.95 -6.25 -3.62
CA ALA A 16 30.38 -4.88 -3.90
C ALA A 16 29.23 -3.87 -3.72
N HIS A 17 28.00 -4.30 -4.05
CA HIS A 17 26.78 -3.49 -3.92
C HIS A 17 25.91 -4.06 -2.79
N ARG A 18 26.25 -3.68 -1.55
CA ARG A 18 25.53 -4.11 -0.36
C ARG A 18 24.16 -3.44 -0.27
N PRO A 19 23.17 -4.09 0.38
CA PRO A 19 21.90 -3.46 0.67
C PRO A 19 22.10 -2.25 1.59
N GLY A 20 21.32 -1.20 1.34
CA GLY A 20 21.40 0.06 2.07
C GLY A 20 20.06 0.48 2.69
N MET A 21 20.11 1.54 3.50
CA MET A 21 18.96 2.24 4.03
C MET A 21 19.24 3.73 4.02
N TYR A 22 18.41 4.51 3.36
CA TYR A 22 18.59 5.95 3.20
C TYR A 22 17.35 6.68 3.73
N SER A 23 17.55 7.57 4.72
CA SER A 23 16.53 8.50 5.15
C SER A 23 16.47 9.67 4.17
N ILE A 24 15.29 9.95 3.64
CA ILE A 24 15.05 10.95 2.60
C ILE A 24 13.91 11.86 3.05
N LEU A 25 14.06 13.15 2.87
CA LEU A 25 12.98 14.12 3.02
C LEU A 25 12.49 14.50 1.62
N VAL A 26 11.43 13.83 1.16
CA VAL A 26 10.86 14.11 -0.15
C VAL A 26 10.13 15.45 -0.10
N PRO A 27 10.44 16.41 -0.99
CA PRO A 27 9.71 17.68 -1.04
C PRO A 27 8.26 17.45 -1.49
N GLY A 28 7.33 17.70 -0.59
CA GLY A 28 5.89 17.65 -0.86
C GLY A 28 5.26 19.04 -0.96
N LYS A 29 4.01 19.11 -1.35
CA LYS A 29 3.28 20.38 -1.49
C LYS A 29 3.04 21.11 -0.16
N ARG A 30 3.01 20.37 0.95
CA ARG A 30 2.72 20.88 2.32
C ARG A 30 3.94 20.88 3.21
N GLY A 31 5.12 20.65 2.65
CA GLY A 31 6.36 20.51 3.37
C GLY A 31 7.06 19.21 3.01
N ARG A 32 7.87 18.66 3.90
CA ARG A 32 8.72 17.50 3.64
C ARG A 32 8.01 16.22 4.09
N LEU A 33 8.05 15.20 3.26
CA LEU A 33 7.57 13.87 3.59
C LEU A 33 8.76 13.03 4.09
N PHE A 34 8.68 12.59 5.35
CA PHE A 34 9.69 11.70 5.93
C PHE A 34 9.61 10.32 5.28
N SER A 35 10.68 9.93 4.62
CA SER A 35 10.73 8.72 3.80
C SER A 35 11.98 7.90 4.10
N VAL A 36 11.90 6.60 3.86
CA VAL A 36 13.03 5.68 3.95
C VAL A 36 13.08 4.82 2.69
N LEU A 37 14.22 4.82 2.01
CA LEU A 37 14.49 3.92 0.90
C LEU A 37 15.39 2.78 1.39
N TYR A 38 14.90 1.56 1.32
CA TYR A 38 15.67 0.33 1.48
C TYR A 38 16.14 -0.14 0.10
N THR A 39 17.44 -0.21 -0.13
CA THR A 39 17.98 -0.70 -1.40
C THR A 39 18.34 -2.19 -1.33
N ALA A 40 18.03 -2.92 -2.40
CA ALA A 40 18.44 -4.29 -2.58
C ALA A 40 19.96 -4.40 -2.77
N ALA A 41 20.50 -5.59 -2.57
CA ALA A 41 21.88 -5.92 -2.91
C ALA A 41 22.02 -6.31 -4.37
N GLY A 42 23.21 -6.11 -4.93
CA GLY A 42 23.55 -6.46 -6.31
C GLY A 42 23.67 -5.23 -7.21
N GLU A 43 24.13 -5.47 -8.43
CA GLU A 43 24.22 -4.43 -9.44
C GLU A 43 22.83 -4.13 -9.99
N GLY A 44 22.45 -2.84 -10.00
CA GLY A 44 21.14 -2.39 -10.49
C GLY A 44 21.09 -2.25 -12.02
N PRO A 45 20.00 -1.69 -12.57
CA PRO A 45 18.88 -1.09 -11.81
C PRO A 45 17.94 -2.13 -11.20
N HIS A 46 17.33 -1.78 -10.05
CA HIS A 46 16.44 -2.68 -9.31
C HIS A 46 14.97 -2.28 -9.45
N PRO A 47 14.04 -3.26 -9.58
CA PRO A 47 12.61 -2.99 -9.45
C PRO A 47 12.31 -2.36 -8.08
N THR A 48 11.35 -1.44 -8.03
CA THR A 48 11.09 -0.64 -6.85
C THR A 48 9.65 -0.73 -6.40
N VAL A 49 9.44 -0.93 -5.11
CA VAL A 49 8.13 -0.98 -4.46
C VAL A 49 7.89 0.30 -3.66
N LEU A 50 6.78 1.00 -3.93
CA LEU A 50 6.24 2.02 -3.04
C LEU A 50 5.34 1.33 -2.03
N LEU A 51 5.72 1.35 -0.74
CA LEU A 51 4.99 0.70 0.36
C LEU A 51 4.22 1.75 1.16
N LEU A 52 2.90 1.63 1.16
CA LEU A 52 1.92 2.58 1.69
C LEU A 52 1.31 2.05 3.00
N HIS A 53 1.49 2.78 4.09
CA HIS A 53 0.99 2.38 5.40
C HIS A 53 -0.49 2.74 5.61
N GLY A 54 -1.12 2.10 6.60
CA GLY A 54 -2.49 2.39 7.04
C GLY A 54 -2.57 3.61 7.97
N ILE A 55 -3.78 3.92 8.43
CA ILE A 55 -4.03 4.95 9.43
C ILE A 55 -3.92 4.33 10.85
N PRO A 56 -3.36 5.02 11.85
CA PRO A 56 -2.67 6.32 11.80
C PRO A 56 -1.19 6.23 11.39
N GLY A 57 -0.67 5.07 10.96
CA GLY A 57 0.71 4.88 10.54
C GLY A 57 1.62 4.25 11.60
N CYS A 58 1.06 3.63 12.63
CA CYS A 58 1.82 2.86 13.62
C CYS A 58 2.37 1.57 13.01
N GLU A 59 1.53 0.82 12.28
CA GLU A 59 1.95 -0.35 11.50
C GLU A 59 2.42 0.10 10.12
N ARG A 60 3.69 -0.10 9.84
CA ARG A 60 4.36 0.34 8.62
C ARG A 60 4.85 -0.80 7.74
N ASN A 61 4.60 -2.04 8.15
CA ASN A 61 5.00 -3.26 7.44
C ASN A 61 6.51 -3.30 7.11
N PHE A 62 7.36 -2.87 8.04
CA PHE A 62 8.81 -2.87 7.82
C PHE A 62 9.41 -4.27 7.68
N ASP A 63 8.80 -5.28 8.28
CA ASP A 63 9.13 -6.68 8.06
C ASP A 63 8.93 -7.08 6.59
N LEU A 64 7.79 -6.68 5.98
CA LEU A 64 7.52 -6.85 4.55
C LEU A 64 8.55 -6.10 3.71
N ALA A 65 8.90 -4.85 4.08
CA ALA A 65 9.95 -4.09 3.38
C ALA A 65 11.29 -4.84 3.38
N GLN A 66 11.66 -5.48 4.51
CA GLN A 66 12.88 -6.27 4.59
C GLN A 66 12.81 -7.56 3.76
N VAL A 67 11.64 -8.19 3.69
CA VAL A 67 11.42 -9.38 2.83
C VAL A 67 11.57 -9.00 1.37
N LEU A 68 10.90 -7.94 0.92
CA LEU A 68 10.98 -7.45 -0.46
C LEU A 68 12.41 -7.04 -0.83
N ARG A 69 13.12 -6.36 0.07
CA ARG A 69 14.53 -6.02 -0.13
C ARG A 69 15.40 -7.26 -0.36
N ARG A 70 15.22 -8.32 0.45
CA ARG A 70 15.90 -9.62 0.25
C ARG A 70 15.48 -10.30 -1.05
N GLY A 71 14.24 -10.04 -1.49
CA GLY A 71 13.69 -10.49 -2.77
C GLY A 71 14.22 -9.75 -4.00
N GLY A 72 15.11 -8.76 -3.83
CA GLY A 72 15.74 -8.02 -4.93
C GLY A 72 15.08 -6.69 -5.29
N PHE A 73 14.08 -6.24 -4.51
CA PHE A 73 13.40 -4.96 -4.73
C PHE A 73 14.02 -3.83 -3.89
N HIS A 74 14.10 -2.65 -4.46
CA HIS A 74 14.14 -1.44 -3.65
C HIS A 74 12.77 -1.21 -3.03
N VAL A 75 12.72 -0.69 -1.80
CA VAL A 75 11.45 -0.41 -1.14
C VAL A 75 11.46 1.00 -0.58
N MET A 76 10.57 1.84 -1.09
CA MET A 76 10.34 3.19 -0.61
C MET A 76 9.15 3.19 0.35
N THR A 77 9.37 3.59 1.60
CA THR A 77 8.34 3.86 2.58
C THR A 77 8.31 5.35 2.89
N PHE A 78 7.16 5.91 3.24
CA PHE A 78 7.08 7.29 3.69
C PHE A 78 5.91 7.47 4.67
N HIS A 79 5.85 8.62 5.31
CA HIS A 79 4.72 9.06 6.09
C HIS A 79 3.97 10.16 5.36
N TYR A 80 2.65 10.07 5.35
CA TYR A 80 1.76 11.09 4.78
C TYR A 80 1.90 12.42 5.51
N SER A 81 1.53 13.52 4.86
CA SER A 81 1.47 14.85 5.46
C SER A 81 0.74 14.83 6.80
N GLY A 82 1.27 15.51 7.80
CA GLY A 82 0.69 15.56 9.15
C GLY A 82 0.83 14.30 9.99
N SER A 83 1.63 13.31 9.56
CA SER A 83 1.89 12.09 10.34
C SER A 83 3.39 11.85 10.57
N TRP A 84 3.75 11.35 11.76
CA TRP A 84 5.03 10.73 12.15
C TRP A 84 6.34 11.35 11.59
N GLY A 85 6.44 12.67 11.58
CA GLY A 85 7.65 13.38 11.18
C GLY A 85 7.60 13.98 9.78
N SER A 86 6.51 13.79 9.04
CA SER A 86 6.19 14.58 7.86
C SER A 86 5.56 15.92 8.26
N ASP A 87 5.87 16.96 7.49
CA ASP A 87 5.30 18.29 7.68
C ASP A 87 3.82 18.33 7.23
N GLY A 88 3.12 19.42 7.54
CA GLY A 88 1.75 19.71 7.07
C GLY A 88 0.64 19.16 7.95
N ASP A 89 -0.56 19.14 7.39
CA ASP A 89 -1.78 18.64 8.02
C ASP A 89 -2.25 17.36 7.32
N TYR A 90 -2.85 16.47 8.10
CA TYR A 90 -3.35 15.20 7.60
C TYR A 90 -4.76 15.33 7.02
N SER A 91 -5.01 14.71 5.87
CA SER A 91 -6.33 14.43 5.31
C SER A 91 -6.24 13.26 4.33
N LEU A 92 -7.37 12.64 3.99
CA LEU A 92 -7.43 11.55 3.02
C LEU A 92 -7.04 12.01 1.60
N ALA A 93 -7.37 13.25 1.24
CA ALA A 93 -6.94 13.86 -0.02
C ALA A 93 -5.43 14.05 -0.06
N ASN A 94 -4.83 14.44 1.07
CA ASN A 94 -3.38 14.61 1.17
C ASN A 94 -2.65 13.27 1.05
N ASP A 95 -3.20 12.18 1.58
CA ASP A 95 -2.61 10.84 1.42
C ASP A 95 -2.49 10.43 -0.05
N LEU A 96 -3.53 10.70 -0.84
CA LEU A 96 -3.52 10.43 -2.28
C LEU A 96 -2.47 11.29 -2.99
N GLU A 97 -2.43 12.59 -2.69
CA GLU A 97 -1.49 13.53 -3.32
C GLU A 97 -0.02 13.22 -2.95
N ASP A 98 0.23 12.89 -1.69
CA ASP A 98 1.56 12.54 -1.20
C ASP A 98 2.08 11.24 -1.86
N ALA A 99 1.20 10.25 -2.07
CA ALA A 99 1.55 9.04 -2.78
C ALA A 99 1.97 9.33 -4.24
N HIS A 100 1.27 10.22 -4.94
CA HIS A 100 1.70 10.70 -6.26
C HIS A 100 3.05 11.40 -6.20
N THR A 101 3.26 12.27 -5.22
CA THR A 101 4.52 13.02 -5.03
C THR A 101 5.70 12.10 -4.81
N VAL A 102 5.55 11.07 -3.95
CA VAL A 102 6.62 10.11 -3.69
C VAL A 102 6.87 9.19 -4.89
N LEU A 103 5.83 8.81 -5.63
CA LEU A 103 5.99 8.09 -6.90
C LEU A 103 6.78 8.94 -7.91
N ASP A 104 6.46 10.22 -8.07
CA ASP A 104 7.20 11.12 -8.95
C ASP A 104 8.67 11.24 -8.54
N PHE A 105 8.95 11.31 -7.24
CA PHE A 105 10.32 11.30 -6.72
C PHE A 105 11.06 10.00 -7.10
N ILE A 106 10.43 8.83 -6.98
CA ILE A 106 10.99 7.55 -7.41
C ILE A 106 11.33 7.60 -8.91
N LEU A 107 10.39 8.02 -9.74
CA LEU A 107 10.53 8.04 -11.21
C LEU A 107 11.58 9.04 -11.70
N GLN A 108 11.79 10.15 -10.98
CA GLN A 108 12.77 11.18 -11.31
C GLN A 108 14.16 10.93 -10.74
N SER A 109 14.29 9.98 -9.80
CA SER A 109 15.58 9.71 -9.15
C SER A 109 16.59 9.10 -10.12
N GLU A 110 17.80 9.65 -10.11
CA GLU A 110 18.97 9.13 -10.85
C GLU A 110 20.05 8.56 -9.90
N THR A 111 19.82 8.63 -8.60
CA THR A 111 20.86 8.36 -7.59
C THR A 111 20.90 6.91 -7.13
N TYR A 112 19.75 6.24 -7.07
CA TYR A 112 19.61 4.98 -6.31
C TYR A 112 19.54 3.72 -7.18
N GLY A 113 19.76 3.82 -8.49
CA GLY A 113 19.69 2.65 -9.39
C GLY A 113 18.29 2.05 -9.47
N ILE A 114 17.28 2.90 -9.56
CA ILE A 114 15.88 2.50 -9.69
C ILE A 114 15.56 2.12 -11.14
N ASP A 115 14.96 0.96 -11.33
CA ASP A 115 14.36 0.59 -12.61
C ASP A 115 12.98 1.24 -12.75
N LYS A 116 12.91 2.30 -13.53
CA LYS A 116 11.69 3.10 -13.73
C LYS A 116 10.61 2.38 -14.55
N SER A 117 10.95 1.28 -15.21
CA SER A 117 10.00 0.43 -15.96
C SER A 117 9.34 -0.64 -15.06
N ARG A 118 9.91 -0.90 -13.88
CA ARG A 118 9.44 -1.91 -12.92
C ARG A 118 9.15 -1.28 -11.57
N VAL A 119 8.10 -0.45 -11.51
CA VAL A 119 7.63 0.19 -10.28
C VAL A 119 6.31 -0.41 -9.85
N TYR A 120 6.21 -0.79 -8.59
CA TYR A 120 5.09 -1.48 -7.98
C TYR A 120 4.56 -0.71 -6.78
N ALA A 121 3.29 -0.91 -6.43
CA ALA A 121 2.70 -0.37 -5.23
C ALA A 121 2.18 -1.49 -4.32
N VAL A 122 2.44 -1.39 -3.03
CA VAL A 122 1.90 -2.28 -2.00
C VAL A 122 1.29 -1.42 -0.91
N GLY A 123 0.04 -1.67 -0.53
CA GLY A 123 -0.61 -0.87 0.50
C GLY A 123 -1.44 -1.71 1.46
N HIS A 124 -1.40 -1.35 2.74
CA HIS A 124 -2.14 -2.02 3.82
C HIS A 124 -3.21 -1.10 4.40
N SER A 125 -4.42 -1.62 4.61
CA SER A 125 -5.53 -0.88 5.23
C SER A 125 -5.88 0.40 4.43
N LEU A 126 -5.81 1.59 5.03
CA LEU A 126 -5.91 2.87 4.32
C LEU A 126 -4.89 2.95 3.17
N GLY A 127 -3.65 2.48 3.40
CA GLY A 127 -2.63 2.39 2.34
C GLY A 127 -3.06 1.49 1.19
N GLY A 128 -3.90 0.48 1.43
CA GLY A 128 -4.53 -0.34 0.39
C GLY A 128 -5.51 0.45 -0.47
N PHE A 129 -6.28 1.37 0.13
CA PHE A 129 -7.10 2.32 -0.61
C PHE A 129 -6.22 3.26 -1.46
N VAL A 130 -5.22 3.90 -0.85
CA VAL A 130 -4.29 4.79 -1.56
C VAL A 130 -3.59 4.06 -2.70
N CYS A 131 -3.14 2.82 -2.46
CA CYS A 131 -2.51 1.95 -3.46
C CYS A 131 -3.44 1.68 -4.66
N GLY A 132 -4.69 1.34 -4.41
CA GLY A 132 -5.69 1.10 -5.45
C GLY A 132 -5.96 2.34 -6.31
N GLN A 133 -6.17 3.50 -5.67
CA GLN A 133 -6.39 4.77 -6.34
C GLN A 133 -5.16 5.22 -7.15
N LEU A 134 -3.97 5.14 -6.55
CA LEU A 134 -2.71 5.46 -7.23
C LEU A 134 -2.49 4.57 -8.45
N THR A 135 -2.70 3.26 -8.30
CA THR A 135 -2.53 2.28 -9.38
C THR A 135 -3.50 2.53 -10.53
N ALA A 136 -4.74 2.91 -10.23
CA ALA A 136 -5.73 3.26 -11.23
C ALA A 136 -5.36 4.54 -12.01
N ALA A 137 -4.76 5.52 -11.34
CA ALA A 137 -4.42 6.81 -11.90
C ALA A 137 -3.06 6.86 -12.62
N ARG A 138 -2.13 5.94 -12.31
CA ARG A 138 -0.72 6.00 -12.75
C ARG A 138 -0.34 4.76 -13.56
N GLN A 139 -0.04 4.96 -14.83
CA GLN A 139 0.36 3.87 -15.74
C GLN A 139 1.75 3.30 -15.39
N GLU A 140 2.59 4.06 -14.74
CA GLU A 140 3.94 3.68 -14.33
C GLU A 140 3.94 2.59 -13.24
N ILE A 141 2.84 2.42 -12.50
CA ILE A 141 2.67 1.28 -11.59
C ILE A 141 2.37 0.04 -12.42
N SER A 142 3.33 -0.89 -12.48
CA SER A 142 3.25 -2.10 -13.30
C SER A 142 2.36 -3.18 -12.68
N ALA A 143 2.35 -3.31 -11.34
CA ALA A 143 1.45 -4.18 -10.59
C ALA A 143 1.23 -3.65 -9.17
N ALA A 144 0.16 -4.11 -8.51
CA ALA A 144 -0.18 -3.67 -7.17
C ALA A 144 -0.57 -4.81 -6.22
N VAL A 145 -0.33 -4.61 -4.92
CA VAL A 145 -0.81 -5.49 -3.86
C VAL A 145 -1.64 -4.68 -2.86
N LEU A 146 -2.87 -5.09 -2.66
CA LEU A 146 -3.81 -4.50 -1.70
C LEU A 146 -3.95 -5.45 -0.52
N LEU A 147 -3.39 -5.08 0.63
CA LEU A 147 -3.43 -5.86 1.86
C LEU A 147 -4.56 -5.33 2.74
N MET A 148 -5.62 -6.11 2.93
CA MET A 148 -6.79 -5.71 3.73
C MET A 148 -7.23 -4.26 3.45
N PRO A 149 -7.47 -3.88 2.17
CA PRO A 149 -7.72 -2.50 1.79
C PRO A 149 -8.96 -1.96 2.50
N CYS A 150 -8.85 -0.75 3.05
CA CYS A 150 -9.97 -0.02 3.61
C CYS A 150 -10.63 0.82 2.50
N ASP A 151 -11.72 0.35 1.91
CA ASP A 151 -12.46 1.14 0.93
C ASP A 151 -13.17 2.32 1.61
N ILE A 152 -12.52 3.47 1.58
CA ILE A 152 -12.97 4.69 2.25
C ILE A 152 -14.33 5.17 1.72
N GLY A 153 -14.55 5.07 0.43
CA GLY A 153 -15.80 5.50 -0.20
C GLY A 153 -17.01 4.66 0.21
N ARG A 154 -16.78 3.43 0.65
CA ARG A 154 -17.86 2.55 1.16
C ARG A 154 -18.22 2.78 2.61
N MET A 155 -17.36 3.42 3.41
CA MET A 155 -17.62 3.65 4.84
C MET A 155 -18.98 4.30 5.11
N PRO A 156 -19.43 5.34 4.37
CA PRO A 156 -20.73 5.95 4.59
C PRO A 156 -21.90 5.01 4.32
N LYS A 157 -21.81 4.12 3.33
CA LYS A 157 -22.81 3.11 3.04
C LYS A 157 -22.85 2.04 4.12
N ILE A 158 -21.70 1.50 4.51
CA ILE A 158 -21.56 0.54 5.61
C ILE A 158 -22.19 1.11 6.88
N ALA A 159 -21.91 2.38 7.19
CA ALA A 159 -22.45 3.07 8.36
C ALA A 159 -23.99 3.20 8.36
N GLN A 160 -24.61 3.28 7.19
CA GLN A 160 -26.07 3.32 7.05
C GLN A 160 -26.71 1.93 7.22
N GLU A 161 -26.04 0.88 6.73
CA GLU A 161 -26.55 -0.49 6.72
C GLU A 161 -26.30 -1.23 8.03
N ASP A 162 -25.20 -0.90 8.74
CA ASP A 162 -24.77 -1.57 9.97
C ASP A 162 -24.38 -0.56 11.08
N PRO A 163 -25.27 -0.34 12.09
CA PRO A 163 -24.97 0.55 13.20
C PRO A 163 -23.80 0.10 14.10
N VAL A 164 -23.42 -1.20 14.08
CA VAL A 164 -22.27 -1.71 14.84
C VAL A 164 -21.00 -1.34 14.11
N ALA A 165 -20.94 -1.59 12.80
CA ALA A 165 -19.83 -1.17 11.95
C ALA A 165 -19.64 0.36 11.98
N PHE A 166 -20.75 1.13 11.95
CA PHE A 166 -20.68 2.59 12.10
C PHE A 166 -19.96 3.03 13.38
N ARG A 167 -20.29 2.45 14.51
CA ARG A 167 -19.61 2.79 15.79
C ARG A 167 -18.14 2.41 15.76
N ALA A 168 -17.80 1.27 15.16
CA ALA A 168 -16.41 0.83 15.02
C ALA A 168 -15.61 1.79 14.12
N ILE A 169 -16.14 2.14 12.96
CA ILE A 169 -15.53 3.13 12.03
C ILE A 169 -15.30 4.47 12.75
N ARG A 170 -16.34 4.99 13.43
CA ARG A 170 -16.22 6.26 14.14
C ARG A 170 -15.16 6.25 15.24
N LYS A 171 -15.11 5.15 16.00
CA LYS A 171 -14.11 4.97 17.06
C LYS A 171 -12.69 4.94 16.48
N GLU A 172 -12.48 4.18 15.41
CA GLU A 172 -11.17 4.08 14.75
C GLU A 172 -10.70 5.44 14.21
N LEU A 173 -11.59 6.18 13.55
CA LEU A 173 -11.26 7.52 13.05
C LEU A 173 -10.96 8.52 14.17
N GLU A 174 -11.69 8.46 15.29
CA GLU A 174 -11.45 9.32 16.45
C GLU A 174 -10.10 9.02 17.11
N GLU A 175 -9.81 7.74 17.34
CA GLU A 175 -8.53 7.30 17.90
C GLU A 175 -7.36 7.67 16.96
N SER A 176 -7.52 7.44 15.68
CA SER A 176 -6.50 7.78 14.67
C SER A 176 -6.28 9.28 14.55
N GLY A 177 -7.35 10.09 14.51
CA GLY A 177 -7.27 11.54 14.42
C GLY A 177 -6.52 12.19 15.57
N GLY A 178 -6.54 11.56 16.76
CA GLY A 178 -5.80 12.02 17.92
C GLY A 178 -4.27 11.95 17.80
N TRP A 179 -3.75 11.16 16.85
CA TRP A 179 -2.31 11.01 16.57
C TRP A 179 -1.81 11.84 15.37
N LEU A 180 -2.72 12.46 14.63
CA LEU A 180 -2.44 13.10 13.35
C LEU A 180 -2.57 14.63 13.47
N ASN A 181 -1.70 15.35 12.81
CA ASN A 181 -1.67 16.80 12.87
C ASN A 181 -2.79 17.43 12.01
N GLY A 182 -3.43 18.50 12.51
CA GLY A 182 -4.36 19.32 11.74
C GLY A 182 -5.68 18.65 11.37
N THR A 183 -6.02 17.50 11.98
CA THR A 183 -7.25 16.74 11.68
C THR A 183 -7.96 16.28 12.94
N SER A 184 -9.10 15.62 12.77
CA SER A 184 -9.86 14.93 13.82
C SER A 184 -10.67 13.79 13.21
N GLY A 185 -11.13 12.85 14.03
CA GLY A 185 -12.01 11.77 13.56
C GLY A 185 -13.28 12.27 12.87
N GLU A 186 -13.84 13.39 13.34
CA GLU A 186 -14.97 14.04 12.67
C GLU A 186 -14.60 14.60 11.31
N ALA A 187 -13.46 15.29 11.18
CA ALA A 187 -13.00 15.84 9.91
C ALA A 187 -12.79 14.74 8.87
N LEU A 188 -12.10 13.64 9.25
CA LEU A 188 -11.88 12.47 8.39
C LEU A 188 -13.20 11.81 7.97
N TRP A 189 -14.16 11.70 8.89
CA TRP A 189 -15.50 11.18 8.57
C TRP A 189 -16.25 12.04 7.57
N GLN A 190 -16.25 13.37 7.76
CA GLN A 190 -16.92 14.29 6.84
C GLN A 190 -16.27 14.28 5.45
N GLU A 191 -14.94 14.18 5.39
CA GLU A 191 -14.20 14.04 4.13
C GLU A 191 -14.57 12.75 3.40
N ALA A 192 -14.56 11.58 4.09
CA ALA A 192 -14.97 10.30 3.54
C ALA A 192 -16.42 10.34 2.99
N ARG A 193 -17.32 11.03 3.70
CA ARG A 193 -18.71 11.20 3.25
C ARG A 193 -18.82 12.11 2.02
N ALA A 194 -18.10 13.22 2.01
CA ALA A 194 -18.15 14.20 0.91
C ALA A 194 -17.62 13.61 -0.39
N HIS A 195 -16.63 12.73 -0.30
CA HIS A 195 -15.94 12.12 -1.44
C HIS A 195 -16.23 10.62 -1.61
N SER A 196 -17.37 10.13 -1.08
CA SER A 196 -17.69 8.70 -1.07
C SER A 196 -17.66 8.04 -2.46
N ASN A 197 -18.05 8.75 -3.51
CA ASN A 197 -17.99 8.23 -4.87
C ASN A 197 -16.56 8.17 -5.42
N ASP A 198 -15.77 9.21 -5.20
CA ASP A 198 -14.41 9.34 -5.72
C ASP A 198 -13.44 8.42 -4.96
N TYR A 199 -13.66 8.22 -3.65
CA TYR A 199 -12.86 7.39 -2.78
C TYR A 199 -13.29 5.91 -2.77
N CYS A 200 -14.30 5.53 -3.54
CA CYS A 200 -14.72 4.15 -3.67
C CYS A 200 -13.75 3.38 -4.59
N LEU A 201 -13.17 2.28 -4.09
CA LEU A 201 -12.30 1.43 -4.90
C LEU A 201 -13.03 0.75 -6.06
N GLU A 202 -14.35 0.53 -5.95
CA GLU A 202 -15.15 0.02 -7.07
C GLU A 202 -15.14 0.99 -8.27
N SER A 203 -15.03 2.31 -8.05
CA SER A 203 -14.91 3.29 -9.14
C SER A 203 -13.59 3.16 -9.91
N ALA A 204 -12.54 2.65 -9.28
CA ALA A 204 -11.25 2.38 -9.89
C ALA A 204 -11.21 1.03 -10.66
N ALA A 205 -12.25 0.20 -10.54
CA ALA A 205 -12.25 -1.18 -11.04
C ALA A 205 -11.95 -1.29 -12.53
N GLN A 206 -12.45 -0.36 -13.37
CA GLN A 206 -12.18 -0.36 -14.81
C GLN A 206 -10.69 -0.20 -15.11
N ALA A 207 -9.98 0.68 -14.41
CA ALA A 207 -8.54 0.87 -14.58
C ALA A 207 -7.74 -0.30 -14.00
N LEU A 208 -8.15 -0.82 -12.83
CA LEU A 208 -7.50 -1.96 -12.18
C LEU A 208 -7.70 -3.27 -12.97
N ALA A 209 -8.75 -3.40 -13.79
CA ALA A 209 -8.99 -4.57 -14.62
C ALA A 209 -7.88 -4.82 -15.67
N HIS A 210 -7.13 -3.79 -16.02
CA HIS A 210 -6.05 -3.86 -17.00
C HIS A 210 -4.65 -4.04 -16.38
N LYS A 211 -4.57 -4.25 -15.06
CA LYS A 211 -3.31 -4.39 -14.32
C LYS A 211 -3.27 -5.66 -13.48
N PRO A 212 -2.10 -6.27 -13.30
CA PRO A 212 -1.93 -7.31 -12.31
C PRO A 212 -2.14 -6.75 -10.89
N VAL A 213 -3.11 -7.29 -10.17
CA VAL A 213 -3.40 -6.91 -8.80
C VAL A 213 -3.58 -8.15 -7.93
N LEU A 214 -2.87 -8.21 -6.81
CA LEU A 214 -3.12 -9.17 -5.73
C LEU A 214 -3.86 -8.45 -4.60
N CYS A 215 -5.07 -8.91 -4.28
CA CYS A 215 -5.82 -8.44 -3.12
C CYS A 215 -5.82 -9.54 -2.05
N VAL A 216 -5.29 -9.22 -0.87
CA VAL A 216 -5.20 -10.16 0.26
C VAL A 216 -6.16 -9.71 1.35
N GLY A 217 -6.96 -10.65 1.85
CA GLY A 217 -7.92 -10.39 2.92
C GLY A 217 -7.80 -11.35 4.09
N GLY A 218 -8.25 -10.91 5.28
CA GLY A 218 -8.33 -11.70 6.49
C GLY A 218 -9.76 -12.09 6.81
N THR A 219 -10.03 -13.38 7.07
CA THR A 219 -11.39 -13.84 7.41
C THR A 219 -11.80 -13.47 8.84
N LEU A 220 -10.84 -13.09 9.69
CA LEU A 220 -11.07 -12.62 11.06
C LEU A 220 -10.90 -11.10 11.19
N ASP A 221 -10.72 -10.41 10.07
CA ASP A 221 -10.58 -8.96 10.06
C ASP A 221 -11.92 -8.28 10.38
N THR A 222 -11.94 -7.56 11.50
CA THR A 222 -13.09 -6.78 11.96
C THR A 222 -12.98 -5.30 11.63
N CYS A 223 -11.79 -4.83 11.20
CA CYS A 223 -11.55 -3.44 10.79
C CYS A 223 -12.02 -3.22 9.35
N THR A 224 -11.61 -4.11 8.44
CA THR A 224 -11.99 -4.08 7.03
C THR A 224 -12.56 -5.45 6.60
N PRO A 225 -13.76 -5.82 7.07
CA PRO A 225 -14.34 -7.13 6.76
C PRO A 225 -14.42 -7.39 5.25
N LEU A 226 -14.03 -8.59 4.82
CA LEU A 226 -13.94 -9.01 3.41
C LEU A 226 -15.17 -8.64 2.59
N ALA A 227 -16.36 -8.96 3.11
CA ALA A 227 -17.62 -8.72 2.43
C ALA A 227 -17.91 -7.23 2.18
N MET A 228 -17.31 -6.35 2.98
CA MET A 228 -17.54 -4.92 2.94
C MET A 228 -16.51 -4.15 2.11
N HIS A 229 -15.28 -4.68 1.99
CA HIS A 229 -14.17 -3.96 1.36
C HIS A 229 -13.55 -4.70 0.17
N CYS A 230 -13.07 -5.93 0.36
CA CYS A 230 -12.35 -6.68 -0.69
C CYS A 230 -13.28 -7.27 -1.76
N GLU A 231 -14.36 -7.94 -1.34
CA GLU A 231 -15.24 -8.65 -2.28
C GLU A 231 -16.00 -7.72 -3.24
N PRO A 232 -16.49 -6.53 -2.82
CA PRO A 232 -17.10 -5.60 -3.77
C PRO A 232 -16.13 -5.17 -4.88
N LEU A 233 -14.88 -4.82 -4.52
CA LEU A 233 -13.84 -4.51 -5.48
C LEU A 233 -13.58 -5.68 -6.44
N ALA A 234 -13.41 -6.89 -5.91
CA ALA A 234 -13.16 -8.07 -6.73
C ALA A 234 -14.29 -8.34 -7.74
N ARG A 235 -15.56 -8.18 -7.30
CA ARG A 235 -16.73 -8.29 -8.19
C ARG A 235 -16.72 -7.22 -9.27
N ALA A 236 -16.41 -5.97 -8.92
CA ALA A 236 -16.38 -4.85 -9.85
C ALA A 236 -15.26 -5.02 -10.90
N VAL A 237 -14.05 -5.41 -10.47
CA VAL A 237 -12.93 -5.67 -11.40
C VAL A 237 -13.25 -6.84 -12.35
N LYS A 238 -13.86 -7.91 -11.83
CA LYS A 238 -14.31 -9.03 -12.68
C LYS A 238 -15.37 -8.59 -13.68
N ALA A 239 -16.34 -7.78 -13.27
CA ALA A 239 -17.36 -7.24 -14.15
C ALA A 239 -16.77 -6.30 -15.23
N ALA A 240 -15.67 -5.62 -14.94
CA ALA A 240 -14.91 -4.80 -15.87
C ALA A 240 -13.99 -5.63 -16.82
N GLY A 241 -14.03 -6.97 -16.73
CA GLY A 241 -13.23 -7.86 -17.58
C GLY A 241 -11.82 -8.13 -17.08
N GLY A 242 -11.49 -7.79 -15.83
CA GLY A 242 -10.18 -8.02 -15.25
C GLY A 242 -9.87 -9.52 -15.08
N THR A 243 -8.80 -9.97 -15.70
CA THR A 243 -8.33 -11.38 -15.65
C THR A 243 -7.07 -11.56 -14.80
N ALA A 244 -6.35 -10.48 -14.54
CA ALA A 244 -5.10 -10.48 -13.76
C ALA A 244 -5.30 -10.06 -12.29
N PHE A 245 -6.55 -9.92 -11.85
CA PHE A 245 -6.89 -9.63 -10.46
C PHE A 245 -7.02 -10.95 -9.68
N ARG A 246 -6.17 -11.10 -8.65
CA ARG A 246 -6.13 -12.30 -7.80
C ARG A 246 -6.63 -11.95 -6.40
N MET A 247 -7.51 -12.79 -5.85
CA MET A 247 -7.94 -12.72 -4.44
C MET A 247 -7.30 -13.85 -3.66
N GLN A 248 -6.75 -13.54 -2.48
CA GLN A 248 -6.23 -14.50 -1.53
C GLN A 248 -6.76 -14.24 -0.13
N TYR A 249 -7.08 -15.29 0.60
CA TYR A 249 -7.64 -15.20 1.94
C TYR A 249 -6.81 -15.99 2.95
N PHE A 250 -6.65 -15.39 4.14
CA PHE A 250 -6.04 -16.06 5.29
C PHE A 250 -6.98 -16.00 6.50
N THR A 251 -6.92 -17.02 7.34
CA THR A 251 -7.67 -17.01 8.60
C THR A 251 -6.86 -16.23 9.63
N THR A 252 -6.91 -14.92 9.55
CA THR A 252 -6.11 -13.99 10.36
C THR A 252 -6.83 -12.66 10.55
N ASP A 253 -6.31 -11.85 11.47
CA ASP A 253 -6.77 -10.48 11.80
C ASP A 253 -6.24 -9.42 10.81
N HIS A 254 -6.62 -8.15 11.08
CA HIS A 254 -6.28 -6.99 10.22
C HIS A 254 -4.78 -6.78 10.00
N VAL A 255 -3.93 -7.19 10.92
CA VAL A 255 -2.47 -7.00 10.85
C VAL A 255 -1.69 -8.29 10.52
N PHE A 256 -2.40 -9.35 10.12
CA PHE A 256 -1.82 -10.65 9.77
C PHE A 256 -1.03 -11.29 10.91
N SER A 257 -1.47 -11.16 12.17
CA SER A 257 -0.72 -11.61 13.35
C SER A 257 -0.20 -13.04 13.24
N ASP A 258 -0.99 -13.96 12.69
CA ASP A 258 -0.66 -15.38 12.54
C ASP A 258 0.05 -15.72 11.21
N TYR A 259 0.07 -14.79 10.23
CA TYR A 259 0.49 -15.08 8.85
C TYR A 259 1.51 -14.10 8.28
N ARG A 260 2.15 -13.25 9.12
CA ARG A 260 3.10 -12.21 8.65
C ARG A 260 4.14 -12.73 7.65
N LEU A 261 4.79 -13.84 7.97
CA LEU A 261 5.82 -14.42 7.10
C LEU A 261 5.22 -14.98 5.80
N THR A 262 4.08 -15.66 5.89
CA THR A 262 3.41 -16.24 4.73
C THR A 262 2.91 -15.15 3.79
N VAL A 263 2.26 -14.11 4.32
CA VAL A 263 1.78 -12.98 3.51
C VAL A 263 2.95 -12.26 2.84
N ALA A 264 4.04 -12.02 3.58
CA ALA A 264 5.22 -11.37 3.01
C ALA A 264 5.87 -12.20 1.88
N ASP A 265 5.87 -13.52 2.01
CA ASP A 265 6.40 -14.44 0.99
C ASP A 265 5.50 -14.47 -0.26
N GLU A 266 4.17 -14.48 -0.09
CA GLU A 266 3.20 -14.42 -1.19
C GLU A 266 3.27 -13.09 -1.96
N VAL A 267 3.41 -11.97 -1.24
CA VAL A 267 3.63 -10.65 -1.86
C VAL A 267 4.92 -10.64 -2.67
N ALA A 268 6.01 -11.14 -2.09
CA ALA A 268 7.30 -11.20 -2.77
C ALA A 268 7.23 -12.11 -4.02
N ALA A 269 6.59 -13.27 -3.92
CA ALA A 269 6.42 -14.20 -5.04
C ALA A 269 5.60 -13.59 -6.18
N PHE A 270 4.49 -12.92 -5.85
CA PHE A 270 3.66 -12.24 -6.84
C PHE A 270 4.45 -11.14 -7.57
N LEU A 271 5.17 -10.29 -6.84
CA LEU A 271 5.94 -9.21 -7.46
C LEU A 271 7.13 -9.73 -8.27
N GLN A 272 7.77 -10.83 -7.86
CA GLN A 272 8.84 -11.48 -8.63
C GLN A 272 8.29 -12.10 -9.94
N GLU A 273 7.09 -12.70 -9.89
CA GLU A 273 6.39 -13.18 -11.11
C GLU A 273 6.15 -12.03 -12.09
N GLU A 274 5.66 -10.89 -11.61
CA GLU A 274 5.38 -9.74 -12.48
C GLU A 274 6.67 -9.05 -12.99
N ALA A 275 7.73 -9.01 -12.17
CA ALA A 275 9.01 -8.47 -12.58
C ALA A 275 9.66 -9.30 -13.71
N ALA A 276 9.55 -10.62 -13.66
CA ALA A 276 10.09 -11.51 -14.68
C ALA A 276 9.40 -11.36 -16.05
N LYS A 277 8.10 -11.04 -16.08
CA LYS A 277 7.35 -10.82 -17.33
C LYS A 277 7.78 -9.55 -18.09
N THR A 278 8.39 -8.60 -17.40
CA THR A 278 8.85 -7.34 -18.01
C THR A 278 10.25 -7.48 -18.62
N GLU A 279 10.96 -8.57 -18.31
CA GLU A 279 12.30 -8.86 -18.87
C GLU A 279 12.23 -9.64 -20.21
N GLU A 280 11.08 -10.21 -20.55
CA GLU A 280 10.80 -10.90 -21.84
C GLU A 280 10.27 -9.90 -22.90
#